data_cc988bb23a201eef0669d3f980d4e484
#
_entry.id   cc988bb23a201eef0669d3f980d4e484
#
_cell.length_a   1.000
_cell.length_b   1.000
_cell.length_c   1.000
_cell.angle_alpha   90.00
_cell.angle_beta   90.00
_cell.angle_gamma   90.00
#
_symmetry.space_group_name_H-M   'P 1'
#
loop_
_entity.id
_entity.type
_entity.pdbx_description
1 polymer ?
#
loop_
_entity_poly.entity_id
_entity_poly.type
_entity_poly.pdbx_seq_one_letter_code
_entity_poly.pdbx_strand_id
1 'polypeptide(L)'
;MSNYSGKFIVIDGTDGSGKTTQLQLLVGKLQAEGYSVEIADFPQYNTKSAGMVEEYLSGKYGSADDVSPYAASLFYAVDRFDASFQIREWLKQGKIVVSNRYISSNFAHQGGKIDNALERKLFFNWLSEIEYKIFNIPKPDLYLILHVDAAISQKLAQERQREDWKGKTKDIHEDSLHHLKKAEKTYLDIAQNLPDFRLIKCTRNGEIMSREDIHYLIWLYTNRILNIGGDHKKAPDFQTLSDILINKGKLTPNLPELTMAPRAAIGEISSPLVNNNSEKGLPAHPEENAAPIENIDNNPLPENKATESISSISCERLRPSAKLPTRVHASDAGLDLYAAEDYSIPAYGQAAISTGIKMAIPLGFVGLIWDKSGLANQGFKTMGGVIDASYRGEIKVVFKNLSEDIYNIEAGQKIAQLLIQKIETPSVIETKIEDEAERGDKGFGSSGLY
;
A
#
# COMPACT_ATOMS: atom_id res chain seq x y z
N MET A 1 3.17 8.31 11.04
CA MET A 1 3.69 7.56 12.21
C MET A 1 2.49 7.03 12.96
N SER A 2 2.54 5.78 13.43
CA SER A 2 1.43 5.20 14.21
C SER A 2 1.25 5.98 15.52
N ASN A 3 0.00 6.30 15.87
CA ASN A 3 -0.33 6.99 17.14
C ASN A 3 -0.27 6.02 18.34
N TYR A 4 0.36 4.86 18.20
CA TYR A 4 0.44 3.84 19.24
C TYR A 4 1.80 3.88 19.94
N SER A 5 1.80 3.57 21.24
CA SER A 5 3.03 3.40 22.05
C SER A 5 3.75 2.08 21.73
N GLY A 6 3.00 1.06 21.30
CA GLY A 6 3.52 -0.22 20.84
C GLY A 6 4.07 -0.18 19.41
N LYS A 7 4.69 -1.28 18.99
CA LYS A 7 5.25 -1.44 17.64
C LYS A 7 4.64 -2.64 16.93
N PHE A 8 4.42 -2.49 15.62
CA PHE A 8 3.84 -3.54 14.80
C PHE A 8 4.84 -3.98 13.72
N ILE A 9 5.26 -5.24 13.76
CA ILE A 9 6.25 -5.85 12.88
C ILE A 9 5.58 -7.00 12.12
N VAL A 10 5.77 -7.06 10.81
CA VAL A 10 5.26 -8.14 9.96
C VAL A 10 6.42 -8.93 9.38
N ILE A 11 6.36 -10.25 9.47
CA ILE A 11 7.23 -11.18 8.77
C ILE A 11 6.43 -11.83 7.65
N ASP A 12 6.86 -11.65 6.41
CA ASP A 12 6.17 -12.18 5.23
C ASP A 12 7.16 -12.75 4.21
N GLY A 13 6.67 -13.32 3.11
CA GLY A 13 7.45 -13.95 2.05
C GLY A 13 6.72 -15.15 1.45
N THR A 14 7.31 -15.80 0.45
CA THR A 14 6.73 -16.98 -0.20
C THR A 14 6.59 -18.19 0.75
N ASP A 15 5.78 -19.16 0.38
CA ASP A 15 5.63 -20.39 1.18
C ASP A 15 6.95 -21.17 1.19
N GLY A 16 7.29 -21.74 2.34
CA GLY A 16 8.59 -22.37 2.55
C GLY A 16 9.74 -21.40 2.87
N SER A 17 9.53 -20.07 2.94
CA SER A 17 10.61 -19.11 3.23
C SER A 17 11.05 -19.04 4.70
N GLY A 18 10.47 -19.85 5.60
CA GLY A 18 10.86 -19.92 7.00
C GLY A 18 10.18 -18.90 7.92
N LYS A 19 9.09 -18.25 7.49
CA LYS A 19 8.37 -17.21 8.26
C LYS A 19 8.07 -17.61 9.69
N THR A 20 7.42 -18.76 9.90
CA THR A 20 7.02 -19.25 11.24
C THR A 20 8.23 -19.45 12.15
N THR A 21 9.31 -20.01 11.62
CA THR A 21 10.56 -20.22 12.38
C THR A 21 11.15 -18.87 12.82
N GLN A 22 11.23 -17.92 11.90
CA GLN A 22 11.80 -16.60 12.17
C GLN A 22 10.91 -15.76 13.09
N LEU A 23 9.59 -15.89 13.00
CA LEU A 23 8.68 -15.28 13.94
C LEU A 23 8.91 -15.77 15.36
N GLN A 24 9.00 -17.08 15.56
CA GLN A 24 9.26 -17.68 16.88
C GLN A 24 10.59 -17.21 17.47
N LEU A 25 11.66 -17.19 16.66
CA LEU A 25 12.96 -16.68 17.09
C LEU A 25 12.91 -15.19 17.48
N LEU A 26 12.21 -14.37 16.68
CA LEU A 26 12.07 -12.95 16.97
C LEU A 26 11.28 -12.71 18.26
N VAL A 27 10.17 -13.41 18.44
CA VAL A 27 9.35 -13.32 19.66
C VAL A 27 10.15 -13.72 20.89
N GLY A 28 10.86 -14.87 20.84
CA GLY A 28 11.70 -15.31 21.93
C GLY A 28 12.82 -14.31 22.28
N LYS A 29 13.44 -13.72 21.25
CA LYS A 29 14.48 -12.69 21.46
C LYS A 29 13.91 -11.42 22.09
N LEU A 30 12.76 -10.93 21.60
CA LEU A 30 12.10 -9.75 22.16
C LEU A 30 11.68 -9.97 23.63
N GLN A 31 11.14 -11.14 23.95
CA GLN A 31 10.78 -11.49 25.32
C GLN A 31 12.00 -11.59 26.24
N ALA A 32 13.10 -12.12 25.75
CA ALA A 32 14.38 -12.15 26.49
C ALA A 32 14.96 -10.75 26.77
N GLU A 33 14.67 -9.78 25.89
CA GLU A 33 15.00 -8.35 26.08
C GLU A 33 13.98 -7.61 26.99
N GLY A 34 12.96 -8.32 27.53
CA GLY A 34 11.99 -7.75 28.47
C GLY A 34 10.75 -7.10 27.82
N TYR A 35 10.53 -7.26 26.52
CA TYR A 35 9.35 -6.71 25.85
C TYR A 35 8.12 -7.60 26.05
N SER A 36 6.96 -6.99 26.21
CA SER A 36 5.67 -7.67 26.09
C SER A 36 5.33 -7.84 24.63
N VAL A 37 5.19 -9.08 24.16
CA VAL A 37 5.00 -9.43 22.74
C VAL A 37 3.73 -10.22 22.55
N GLU A 38 2.97 -9.84 21.53
CA GLU A 38 1.78 -10.56 21.05
C GLU A 38 1.99 -11.02 19.61
N ILE A 39 1.34 -12.11 19.25
CA ILE A 39 1.44 -12.69 17.91
C ILE A 39 0.09 -12.56 17.20
N ALA A 40 0.14 -12.07 15.96
CA ALA A 40 -0.96 -12.17 15.00
C ALA A 40 -0.55 -13.13 13.87
N ASP A 41 -1.49 -13.95 13.38
CA ASP A 41 -1.23 -14.91 12.31
C ASP A 41 -2.37 -14.87 11.29
N PHE A 42 -2.03 -14.76 10.02
CA PHE A 42 -3.00 -14.66 8.95
C PHE A 42 -2.77 -15.71 7.85
N PRO A 43 -3.85 -16.34 7.32
CA PRO A 43 -5.25 -16.19 7.75
C PRO A 43 -5.50 -16.75 9.16
N GLN A 44 -6.50 -16.20 9.86
CA GLN A 44 -6.93 -16.68 11.17
C GLN A 44 -7.76 -17.96 11.02
N TYR A 45 -7.15 -19.05 10.57
CA TYR A 45 -7.84 -20.33 10.32
C TYR A 45 -8.73 -20.75 11.50
N ASN A 46 -9.85 -21.39 11.18
CA ASN A 46 -10.89 -21.84 12.12
C ASN A 46 -11.66 -20.70 12.82
N THR A 47 -11.53 -19.46 12.35
CA THR A 47 -12.39 -18.34 12.76
C THR A 47 -13.47 -18.06 11.71
N LYS A 48 -14.55 -17.38 12.12
CA LYS A 48 -15.61 -17.00 11.17
C LYS A 48 -15.12 -16.01 10.12
N SER A 49 -14.20 -15.14 10.49
CA SER A 49 -13.61 -14.12 9.60
C SER A 49 -12.81 -14.73 8.45
N ALA A 50 -12.11 -15.86 8.72
CA ALA A 50 -11.31 -16.57 7.72
C ALA A 50 -12.13 -17.54 6.85
N GLY A 51 -13.42 -17.74 7.10
CA GLY A 51 -14.23 -18.75 6.41
C GLY A 51 -14.20 -18.62 4.88
N MET A 52 -14.31 -17.39 4.34
CA MET A 52 -14.21 -17.16 2.90
C MET A 52 -12.80 -17.45 2.36
N VAL A 53 -11.76 -17.20 3.15
CA VAL A 53 -10.37 -17.54 2.79
C VAL A 53 -10.19 -19.05 2.72
N GLU A 54 -10.69 -19.80 3.71
CA GLU A 54 -10.61 -21.26 3.75
C GLU A 54 -11.34 -21.89 2.57
N GLU A 55 -12.54 -21.42 2.24
CA GLU A 55 -13.32 -21.86 1.09
C GLU A 55 -12.60 -21.54 -0.24
N TYR A 56 -11.96 -20.37 -0.34
CA TYR A 56 -11.16 -20.00 -1.51
C TYR A 56 -9.94 -20.92 -1.66
N LEU A 57 -9.17 -21.12 -0.60
CA LEU A 57 -7.98 -21.96 -0.61
C LEU A 57 -8.29 -23.44 -0.84
N SER A 58 -9.47 -23.90 -0.43
CA SER A 58 -9.94 -25.26 -0.74
C SER A 58 -10.36 -25.48 -2.20
N GLY A 59 -10.39 -24.42 -3.00
CA GLY A 59 -10.80 -24.47 -4.41
C GLY A 59 -12.31 -24.45 -4.65
N LYS A 60 -13.12 -24.11 -3.64
CA LYS A 60 -14.58 -24.03 -3.79
C LYS A 60 -15.03 -23.09 -4.89
N TYR A 61 -14.27 -22.01 -5.14
CA TYR A 61 -14.57 -21.00 -6.14
C TYR A 61 -13.78 -21.21 -7.45
N GLY A 62 -13.20 -22.38 -7.67
CA GLY A 62 -12.35 -22.70 -8.80
C GLY A 62 -10.86 -22.60 -8.48
N SER A 63 -10.04 -22.50 -9.51
CA SER A 63 -8.60 -22.32 -9.38
C SER A 63 -8.24 -20.92 -8.87
N ALA A 64 -6.98 -20.71 -8.55
CA ALA A 64 -6.49 -19.39 -8.14
C ALA A 64 -6.74 -18.29 -9.20
N ASP A 65 -6.76 -18.66 -10.49
CA ASP A 65 -6.95 -17.74 -11.61
C ASP A 65 -8.43 -17.45 -11.92
N ASP A 66 -9.37 -18.31 -11.48
CA ASP A 66 -10.79 -18.12 -11.68
C ASP A 66 -11.38 -17.02 -10.78
N VAL A 67 -10.70 -16.70 -9.67
CA VAL A 67 -11.13 -15.63 -8.75
C VAL A 67 -10.26 -14.39 -8.97
N SER A 68 -10.92 -13.26 -9.28
CA SER A 68 -10.20 -12.02 -9.54
C SER A 68 -9.32 -11.61 -8.35
N PRO A 69 -8.16 -10.95 -8.59
CA PRO A 69 -7.30 -10.45 -7.53
C PRO A 69 -8.02 -9.55 -6.53
N TYR A 70 -8.98 -8.76 -7.01
CA TYR A 70 -9.78 -7.86 -6.19
C TYR A 70 -10.71 -8.62 -5.24
N ALA A 71 -11.48 -9.59 -5.77
CA ALA A 71 -12.41 -10.38 -4.96
C ALA A 71 -11.66 -11.23 -3.91
N ALA A 72 -10.61 -11.95 -4.32
CA ALA A 72 -9.79 -12.73 -3.40
C ALA A 72 -9.19 -11.86 -2.28
N SER A 73 -8.72 -10.65 -2.62
CA SER A 73 -8.14 -9.74 -1.63
C SER A 73 -9.14 -9.32 -0.55
N LEU A 74 -10.42 -9.16 -0.88
CA LEU A 74 -11.45 -8.80 0.09
C LEU A 74 -11.66 -9.90 1.14
N PHE A 75 -11.55 -11.18 0.76
CA PHE A 75 -11.65 -12.27 1.73
C PHE A 75 -10.59 -12.14 2.83
N TYR A 76 -9.33 -11.92 2.45
CA TYR A 76 -8.24 -11.72 3.38
C TYR A 76 -8.33 -10.38 4.13
N ALA A 77 -8.86 -9.34 3.50
CA ALA A 77 -9.02 -8.04 4.12
C ALA A 77 -10.05 -8.06 5.26
N VAL A 78 -11.16 -8.79 5.10
CA VAL A 78 -12.17 -8.97 6.15
C VAL A 78 -11.59 -9.73 7.35
N ASP A 79 -10.75 -10.72 7.12
CA ASP A 79 -10.07 -11.47 8.18
C ASP A 79 -9.12 -10.54 8.98
N ARG A 80 -8.36 -9.68 8.31
CA ARG A 80 -7.52 -8.67 8.98
C ARG A 80 -8.33 -7.59 9.69
N PHE A 81 -9.48 -7.21 9.13
CA PHE A 81 -10.37 -6.26 9.79
C PHE A 81 -10.84 -6.80 11.15
N ASP A 82 -11.27 -8.04 11.22
CA ASP A 82 -11.68 -8.68 12.47
C ASP A 82 -10.55 -8.66 13.50
N ALA A 83 -9.34 -9.13 13.15
CA ALA A 83 -8.18 -9.12 14.03
C ALA A 83 -7.74 -7.72 14.46
N SER A 84 -8.03 -6.70 13.66
CA SER A 84 -7.54 -5.33 13.86
C SER A 84 -7.96 -4.70 15.18
N PHE A 85 -9.10 -5.12 15.74
CA PHE A 85 -9.59 -4.64 17.03
C PHE A 85 -8.65 -5.06 18.16
N GLN A 86 -8.27 -6.34 18.16
CA GLN A 86 -7.35 -6.89 19.15
C GLN A 86 -5.93 -6.34 18.98
N ILE A 87 -5.46 -6.22 17.74
CA ILE A 87 -4.13 -5.66 17.43
C ILE A 87 -4.06 -4.20 17.93
N ARG A 88 -5.09 -3.39 17.72
CA ARG A 88 -5.15 -2.02 18.24
C ARG A 88 -5.04 -1.94 19.75
N GLU A 89 -5.73 -2.84 20.47
CA GLU A 89 -5.66 -2.87 21.93
C GLU A 89 -4.25 -3.24 22.42
N TRP A 90 -3.59 -4.22 21.82
CA TRP A 90 -2.20 -4.56 22.14
C TRP A 90 -1.24 -3.39 21.91
N LEU A 91 -1.38 -2.73 20.77
CA LEU A 91 -0.55 -1.57 20.42
C LEU A 91 -0.77 -0.37 21.36
N LYS A 92 -2.01 -0.10 21.79
CA LYS A 92 -2.32 0.93 22.80
C LYS A 92 -1.68 0.61 24.16
N GLN A 93 -1.62 -0.66 24.53
CA GLN A 93 -0.95 -1.14 25.74
C GLN A 93 0.59 -1.08 25.67
N GLY A 94 1.16 -0.59 24.58
CA GLY A 94 2.61 -0.50 24.40
C GLY A 94 3.28 -1.82 24.04
N LYS A 95 2.51 -2.87 23.72
CA LYS A 95 3.07 -4.17 23.35
C LYS A 95 3.66 -4.16 21.95
N ILE A 96 4.61 -5.05 21.70
CA ILE A 96 5.10 -5.33 20.36
C ILE A 96 4.20 -6.42 19.76
N VAL A 97 3.61 -6.14 18.60
CA VAL A 97 2.86 -7.13 17.84
C VAL A 97 3.75 -7.65 16.71
N VAL A 98 3.95 -8.97 16.63
CA VAL A 98 4.66 -9.62 15.52
C VAL A 98 3.66 -10.45 14.74
N SER A 99 3.48 -10.14 13.45
CA SER A 99 2.53 -10.84 12.58
C SER A 99 3.24 -11.77 11.61
N ASN A 100 2.72 -12.99 11.45
CA ASN A 100 2.97 -13.84 10.30
C ASN A 100 1.99 -13.46 9.21
N ARG A 101 2.48 -12.88 8.10
CA ARG A 101 1.70 -12.30 7.02
C ARG A 101 0.86 -11.07 7.43
N TYR A 102 0.49 -10.29 6.46
CA TYR A 102 -0.43 -9.17 6.56
C TYR A 102 -0.87 -8.75 5.15
N ILE A 103 -1.15 -7.44 4.91
CA ILE A 103 -1.52 -6.91 3.58
C ILE A 103 -0.46 -7.21 2.50
N SER A 104 0.81 -7.31 2.88
CA SER A 104 1.93 -7.66 1.99
C SER A 104 1.73 -8.99 1.26
N SER A 105 1.11 -9.97 1.91
CA SER A 105 0.74 -11.23 1.25
C SER A 105 -0.27 -11.02 0.12
N ASN A 106 -1.27 -10.16 0.31
CA ASN A 106 -2.22 -9.81 -0.74
C ASN A 106 -1.53 -9.06 -1.90
N PHE A 107 -0.65 -8.09 -1.59
CA PHE A 107 0.14 -7.43 -2.62
C PHE A 107 0.91 -8.44 -3.47
N ALA A 108 1.56 -9.41 -2.85
CA ALA A 108 2.39 -10.37 -3.56
C ALA A 108 1.58 -11.44 -4.31
N HIS A 109 0.65 -12.12 -3.62
CA HIS A 109 -0.06 -13.26 -4.19
C HIS A 109 -1.18 -12.83 -5.16
N GLN A 110 -1.97 -11.83 -4.80
CA GLN A 110 -3.05 -11.36 -5.66
C GLN A 110 -2.54 -10.35 -6.69
N GLY A 111 -1.66 -9.42 -6.29
CA GLY A 111 -1.02 -8.49 -7.22
C GLY A 111 -0.10 -9.19 -8.24
N GLY A 112 0.49 -10.33 -7.86
CA GLY A 112 1.27 -11.17 -8.78
C GLY A 112 0.47 -11.76 -9.95
N LYS A 113 -0.86 -11.83 -9.85
CA LYS A 113 -1.75 -12.25 -10.95
C LYS A 113 -1.89 -11.16 -12.02
N ILE A 114 -1.56 -9.91 -11.71
CA ILE A 114 -1.69 -8.76 -12.59
C ILE A 114 -0.34 -8.54 -13.29
N ASP A 115 -0.25 -8.88 -14.56
CA ASP A 115 1.02 -8.80 -15.32
C ASP A 115 1.41 -7.35 -15.64
N ASN A 116 0.44 -6.47 -15.92
CA ASN A 116 0.70 -5.06 -16.18
C ASN A 116 1.15 -4.32 -14.91
N ALA A 117 2.33 -3.70 -14.95
CA ALA A 117 2.91 -3.02 -13.79
C ALA A 117 2.08 -1.81 -13.30
N LEU A 118 1.45 -1.06 -14.21
CA LEU A 118 0.61 0.09 -13.86
C LEU A 118 -0.69 -0.38 -13.18
N GLU A 119 -1.35 -1.38 -13.75
CA GLU A 119 -2.56 -1.98 -13.16
C GLU A 119 -2.26 -2.59 -11.79
N ARG A 120 -1.13 -3.28 -11.64
CA ARG A 120 -0.68 -3.81 -10.35
C ARG A 120 -0.46 -2.70 -9.32
N LYS A 121 0.11 -1.56 -9.73
CA LYS A 121 0.24 -0.38 -8.86
C LYS A 121 -1.11 0.20 -8.46
N LEU A 122 -2.06 0.28 -9.38
CA LEU A 122 -3.44 0.70 -9.09
C LEU A 122 -4.12 -0.26 -8.12
N PHE A 123 -3.93 -1.56 -8.28
CA PHE A 123 -4.39 -2.58 -7.34
C PHE A 123 -3.80 -2.38 -5.93
N PHE A 124 -2.49 -2.11 -5.80
CA PHE A 124 -1.87 -1.84 -4.50
C PHE A 124 -2.45 -0.59 -3.82
N ASN A 125 -2.70 0.47 -4.59
CA ASN A 125 -3.32 1.69 -4.08
C ASN A 125 -4.75 1.42 -3.62
N TRP A 126 -5.55 0.72 -4.43
CA TRP A 126 -6.91 0.33 -4.10
C TRP A 126 -6.96 -0.52 -2.82
N LEU A 127 -6.13 -1.55 -2.72
CA LEU A 127 -6.10 -2.42 -1.54
C LEU A 127 -5.66 -1.65 -0.28
N SER A 128 -4.67 -0.76 -0.43
CA SER A 128 -4.24 0.12 0.67
C SER A 128 -5.35 1.07 1.12
N GLU A 129 -6.18 1.54 0.21
CA GLU A 129 -7.33 2.39 0.53
C GLU A 129 -8.41 1.61 1.28
N ILE A 130 -8.77 0.42 0.81
CA ILE A 130 -9.72 -0.47 1.50
C ILE A 130 -9.23 -0.76 2.93
N GLU A 131 -8.01 -1.26 3.08
CA GLU A 131 -7.55 -1.75 4.37
C GLU A 131 -7.14 -0.62 5.33
N TYR A 132 -6.36 0.36 4.89
CA TYR A 132 -5.85 1.40 5.79
C TYR A 132 -6.78 2.59 5.97
N LYS A 133 -7.63 2.94 4.97
CA LYS A 133 -8.52 4.08 5.11
C LYS A 133 -9.96 3.67 5.46
N ILE A 134 -10.53 2.66 4.76
CA ILE A 134 -11.92 2.26 4.98
C ILE A 134 -12.02 1.34 6.19
N PHE A 135 -11.26 0.25 6.24
CA PHE A 135 -11.23 -0.67 7.39
C PHE A 135 -10.41 -0.11 8.58
N ASN A 136 -9.58 0.89 8.31
CA ASN A 136 -8.74 1.55 9.30
C ASN A 136 -7.90 0.55 10.12
N ILE A 137 -7.39 -0.52 9.49
CA ILE A 137 -6.53 -1.49 10.17
C ILE A 137 -5.18 -0.86 10.56
N PRO A 138 -4.53 -1.29 11.64
CA PRO A 138 -3.23 -0.77 12.03
C PRO A 138 -2.18 -0.94 10.93
N LYS A 139 -1.45 0.15 10.62
CA LYS A 139 -0.34 0.08 9.67
C LYS A 139 0.92 -0.38 10.41
N PRO A 140 1.61 -1.43 9.93
CA PRO A 140 2.88 -1.86 10.51
C PRO A 140 3.98 -0.80 10.45
N ASP A 141 4.84 -0.80 11.47
CA ASP A 141 6.06 0.02 11.51
C ASP A 141 7.17 -0.59 10.65
N LEU A 142 7.14 -1.91 10.42
CA LEU A 142 8.16 -2.63 9.66
C LEU A 142 7.58 -3.89 9.01
N TYR A 143 7.88 -4.06 7.73
CA TYR A 143 7.69 -5.31 6.99
C TYR A 143 9.04 -5.96 6.70
N LEU A 144 9.21 -7.21 7.08
CA LEU A 144 10.37 -8.05 6.82
C LEU A 144 9.99 -9.12 5.79
N ILE A 145 10.43 -8.95 4.56
CA ILE A 145 10.13 -9.88 3.46
C ILE A 145 11.26 -10.89 3.36
N LEU A 146 10.97 -12.13 3.74
CA LEU A 146 11.91 -13.24 3.61
C LEU A 146 11.98 -13.71 2.16
N HIS A 147 13.10 -13.47 1.51
CA HIS A 147 13.34 -13.88 0.13
C HIS A 147 14.13 -15.19 0.09
N VAL A 148 13.48 -16.20 -0.48
CA VAL A 148 14.06 -17.48 -0.88
C VAL A 148 13.65 -17.72 -2.33
N ASP A 149 14.58 -18.11 -3.20
CA ASP A 149 14.27 -18.44 -4.59
C ASP A 149 13.11 -19.43 -4.69
N ALA A 150 12.16 -19.18 -5.60
CA ALA A 150 10.91 -19.95 -5.68
C ALA A 150 11.13 -21.46 -5.79
N ALA A 151 12.19 -21.91 -6.49
CA ALA A 151 12.51 -23.34 -6.62
C ALA A 151 12.96 -23.97 -5.28
N ILE A 152 13.77 -23.23 -4.50
CA ILE A 152 14.20 -23.67 -3.16
C ILE A 152 13.02 -23.64 -2.20
N SER A 153 12.23 -22.57 -2.26
CA SER A 153 11.03 -22.36 -1.45
C SER A 153 10.01 -23.49 -1.64
N GLN A 154 9.75 -23.89 -2.88
CA GLN A 154 8.85 -24.98 -3.21
C GLN A 154 9.35 -26.32 -2.64
N LYS A 155 10.65 -26.60 -2.76
CA LYS A 155 11.25 -27.84 -2.22
C LYS A 155 11.08 -27.89 -0.70
N LEU A 156 11.35 -26.80 0.01
CA LEU A 156 11.21 -26.72 1.46
C LEU A 156 9.74 -26.85 1.91
N ALA A 157 8.80 -26.29 1.16
CA ALA A 157 7.38 -26.44 1.42
C ALA A 157 6.91 -27.90 1.25
N GLN A 158 7.37 -28.58 0.20
CA GLN A 158 7.05 -29.99 -0.04
C GLN A 158 7.66 -30.93 1.01
N GLU A 159 8.88 -30.68 1.49
CA GLU A 159 9.52 -31.44 2.57
C GLU A 159 8.72 -31.31 3.88
N ARG A 160 8.26 -30.11 4.21
CA ARG A 160 7.43 -29.85 5.39
C ARG A 160 6.06 -30.54 5.31
N GLN A 161 5.41 -30.54 4.14
CA GLN A 161 4.13 -31.23 3.94
C GLN A 161 4.22 -32.74 4.19
N ARG A 162 5.37 -33.38 3.86
CA ARG A 162 5.60 -34.80 4.13
C ARG A 162 5.64 -35.13 5.64
N GLU A 163 6.10 -34.18 6.46
CA GLU A 163 6.19 -34.36 7.92
C GLU A 163 4.86 -34.11 8.64
N ASP A 164 4.04 -33.17 8.17
CA ASP A 164 2.82 -32.69 8.85
C ASP A 164 1.50 -33.28 8.29
N TRP A 165 1.57 -34.12 7.24
CA TRP A 165 0.36 -34.53 6.51
C TRP A 165 -0.45 -35.63 7.22
N LYS A 166 -1.57 -35.22 7.82
CA LYS A 166 -2.76 -36.09 8.11
C LYS A 166 -4.00 -35.41 7.48
N GLY A 167 -4.24 -35.65 6.17
CA GLY A 167 -5.58 -35.51 5.58
C GLY A 167 -6.13 -34.09 5.32
N LYS A 168 -5.31 -33.03 5.28
CA LYS A 168 -5.77 -31.69 4.85
C LYS A 168 -5.76 -31.55 3.33
N THR A 169 -6.81 -30.95 2.77
CA THR A 169 -6.90 -30.56 1.35
C THR A 169 -5.72 -29.64 0.98
N LYS A 170 -5.11 -29.89 -0.19
CA LYS A 170 -4.03 -29.06 -0.72
C LYS A 170 -4.51 -27.63 -0.98
N ASP A 171 -3.71 -26.64 -0.59
CA ASP A 171 -3.89 -25.24 -0.92
C ASP A 171 -3.67 -25.02 -2.42
N ILE A 172 -4.60 -24.35 -3.11
CA ILE A 172 -4.54 -24.06 -4.55
C ILE A 172 -3.33 -23.20 -4.96
N HIS A 173 -2.69 -22.50 -4.02
CA HIS A 173 -1.51 -21.67 -4.27
C HIS A 173 -0.19 -22.42 -4.15
N GLU A 174 -0.11 -23.47 -3.32
CA GLU A 174 1.16 -24.20 -3.05
C GLU A 174 1.62 -25.07 -4.21
N ASP A 175 0.71 -25.54 -5.06
CA ASP A 175 1.03 -26.50 -6.15
C ASP A 175 1.62 -25.84 -7.41
N SER A 176 1.53 -24.51 -7.56
CA SER A 176 1.95 -23.79 -8.79
C SER A 176 3.27 -23.06 -8.63
N LEU A 177 4.36 -23.65 -9.15
CA LEU A 177 5.65 -22.95 -9.25
C LEU A 177 5.53 -21.62 -10.04
N HIS A 178 4.61 -21.55 -11.00
CA HIS A 178 4.35 -20.33 -11.76
C HIS A 178 3.79 -19.24 -10.85
N HIS A 179 2.81 -19.58 -10.00
CA HIS A 179 2.25 -18.64 -9.01
C HIS A 179 3.32 -18.18 -8.01
N LEU A 180 4.14 -19.10 -7.49
CA LEU A 180 5.22 -18.76 -6.55
C LEU A 180 6.25 -17.80 -7.18
N LYS A 181 6.63 -17.99 -8.46
CA LYS A 181 7.52 -17.06 -9.17
C LYS A 181 6.91 -15.68 -9.36
N LYS A 182 5.61 -15.58 -9.67
CA LYS A 182 4.91 -14.30 -9.78
C LYS A 182 4.83 -13.59 -8.42
N ALA A 183 4.52 -14.32 -7.37
CA ALA A 183 4.50 -13.78 -6.00
C ALA A 183 5.90 -13.32 -5.56
N GLU A 184 6.94 -14.13 -5.79
CA GLU A 184 8.34 -13.76 -5.52
C GLU A 184 8.73 -12.45 -6.19
N LYS A 185 8.50 -12.36 -7.52
CA LYS A 185 8.77 -11.13 -8.28
C LYS A 185 8.06 -9.91 -7.67
N THR A 186 6.82 -10.11 -7.22
CA THR A 186 6.03 -9.03 -6.64
C THR A 186 6.51 -8.66 -5.23
N TYR A 187 6.93 -9.63 -4.40
CA TYR A 187 7.60 -9.35 -3.13
C TYR A 187 8.89 -8.53 -3.32
N LEU A 188 9.69 -8.85 -4.33
CA LEU A 188 10.89 -8.06 -4.65
C LEU A 188 10.53 -6.63 -5.07
N ASP A 189 9.52 -6.47 -5.91
CA ASP A 189 9.03 -5.15 -6.36
C ASP A 189 8.56 -4.28 -5.18
N ILE A 190 7.70 -4.80 -4.30
CA ILE A 190 7.23 -4.05 -3.13
C ILE A 190 8.34 -3.75 -2.12
N ALA A 191 9.28 -4.67 -1.92
CA ALA A 191 10.40 -4.47 -1.00
C ALA A 191 11.39 -3.40 -1.49
N GLN A 192 11.50 -3.20 -2.81
CA GLN A 192 12.33 -2.16 -3.41
C GLN A 192 11.64 -0.79 -3.43
N ASN A 193 10.30 -0.78 -3.61
CA ASN A 193 9.58 0.46 -3.91
C ASN A 193 8.76 1.02 -2.74
N LEU A 194 8.57 0.27 -1.65
CA LEU A 194 7.80 0.73 -0.50
C LEU A 194 8.71 0.99 0.73
N PRO A 195 8.61 2.17 1.36
CA PRO A 195 9.59 2.63 2.37
C PRO A 195 9.60 1.80 3.66
N ASP A 196 8.47 1.19 4.03
CA ASP A 196 8.32 0.44 5.28
C ASP A 196 8.73 -1.05 5.12
N PHE A 197 9.16 -1.46 3.93
CA PHE A 197 9.52 -2.83 3.59
C PHE A 197 11.03 -3.03 3.61
N ARG A 198 11.47 -4.20 4.07
CA ARG A 198 12.87 -4.62 4.07
C ARG A 198 12.98 -6.04 3.53
N LEU A 199 13.84 -6.22 2.55
CA LEU A 199 14.14 -7.53 1.98
C LEU A 199 15.19 -8.24 2.83
N ILE A 200 14.88 -9.43 3.30
CA ILE A 200 15.81 -10.33 4.00
C ILE A 200 16.19 -11.44 3.02
N LYS A 201 17.37 -11.37 2.44
CA LYS A 201 17.89 -12.45 1.60
C LYS A 201 18.23 -13.65 2.47
N CYS A 202 17.52 -14.75 2.28
CA CYS A 202 17.66 -15.98 3.05
C CYS A 202 18.53 -17.02 2.34
N THR A 203 19.01 -16.75 1.13
CA THR A 203 19.87 -17.63 0.34
C THR A 203 21.24 -17.00 0.10
N ARG A 204 22.29 -17.83 0.08
CA ARG A 204 23.67 -17.47 -0.21
C ARG A 204 24.30 -18.55 -1.07
N ASN A 205 24.92 -18.18 -2.20
CA ASN A 205 25.53 -19.13 -3.15
C ASN A 205 24.58 -20.26 -3.60
N GLY A 206 23.27 -19.97 -3.73
CA GLY A 206 22.27 -20.95 -4.12
C GLY A 206 21.78 -21.88 -3.00
N GLU A 207 22.24 -21.69 -1.78
CA GLU A 207 21.82 -22.46 -0.60
C GLU A 207 21.13 -21.58 0.43
N ILE A 208 20.23 -22.18 1.22
CA ILE A 208 19.56 -21.48 2.30
C ILE A 208 20.56 -21.20 3.46
N MET A 209 20.50 -19.99 3.97
CA MET A 209 21.33 -19.59 5.13
C MET A 209 20.86 -20.29 6.41
N SER A 210 21.72 -20.31 7.44
CA SER A 210 21.33 -20.82 8.76
C SER A 210 20.17 -20.01 9.35
N ARG A 211 19.37 -20.62 10.22
CA ARG A 211 18.25 -19.95 10.90
C ARG A 211 18.74 -18.74 11.71
N GLU A 212 19.90 -18.87 12.31
CA GLU A 212 20.57 -17.90 13.15
C GLU A 212 21.06 -16.70 12.35
N ASP A 213 21.63 -16.92 11.15
CA ASP A 213 22.09 -15.85 10.28
C ASP A 213 20.91 -15.03 9.74
N ILE A 214 19.83 -15.69 9.32
CA ILE A 214 18.59 -15.02 8.89
C ILE A 214 18.00 -14.23 10.06
N HIS A 215 17.94 -14.84 11.26
CA HIS A 215 17.43 -14.17 12.45
C HIS A 215 18.27 -12.94 12.83
N TYR A 216 19.58 -13.00 12.69
CA TYR A 216 20.45 -11.86 12.92
C TYR A 216 20.11 -10.67 12.02
N LEU A 217 19.85 -10.92 10.73
CA LEU A 217 19.40 -9.86 9.79
C LEU A 217 18.06 -9.25 10.22
N ILE A 218 17.10 -10.09 10.62
CA ILE A 218 15.80 -9.66 11.13
C ILE A 218 15.98 -8.79 12.38
N TRP A 219 16.84 -9.23 13.31
CA TRP A 219 17.11 -8.51 14.54
C TRP A 219 17.70 -7.12 14.30
N LEU A 220 18.61 -6.97 13.34
CA LEU A 220 19.20 -5.66 13.01
C LEU A 220 18.13 -4.62 12.63
N TYR A 221 17.15 -5.00 11.83
CA TYR A 221 16.06 -4.09 11.46
C TYR A 221 15.09 -3.85 12.61
N THR A 222 14.75 -4.89 13.36
CA THR A 222 13.86 -4.79 14.52
C THR A 222 14.45 -3.89 15.60
N ASN A 223 15.72 -4.10 15.96
CA ASN A 223 16.44 -3.30 16.96
C ASN A 223 16.42 -1.81 16.62
N ARG A 224 16.54 -1.47 15.33
CA ARG A 224 16.53 -0.08 14.88
C ARG A 224 15.19 0.60 15.12
N ILE A 225 14.04 -0.06 14.87
CA ILE A 225 12.73 0.55 15.10
C ILE A 225 12.35 0.62 16.57
N LEU A 226 12.98 -0.22 17.41
CA LEU A 226 12.78 -0.23 18.85
C LEU A 226 13.73 0.73 19.58
N ASN A 227 14.69 1.37 18.87
CA ASN A 227 15.73 2.23 19.45
C ASN A 227 16.55 1.55 20.57
N ILE A 228 16.74 0.24 20.48
CA ILE A 228 17.54 -0.52 21.46
C ILE A 228 19.02 -0.19 21.24
N GLY A 229 19.67 0.38 22.24
CA GLY A 229 21.13 0.53 22.25
C GLY A 229 21.72 1.89 21.86
N GLY A 230 20.95 2.98 21.89
CA GLY A 230 21.44 4.39 22.03
C GLY A 230 22.54 4.93 21.11
N ASP A 231 23.20 4.15 20.28
CA ASP A 231 24.33 4.56 19.45
C ASP A 231 23.86 4.71 17.98
N HIS A 232 23.40 5.90 17.64
CA HIS A 232 22.93 6.29 16.29
C HIS A 232 24.08 6.45 15.28
N LYS A 233 25.12 5.63 15.32
CA LYS A 233 26.05 5.54 14.20
C LYS A 233 25.24 5.02 13.00
N LYS A 234 25.23 5.83 11.93
CA LYS A 234 24.60 5.51 10.65
C LYS A 234 24.79 4.02 10.36
N ALA A 235 23.71 3.24 10.52
CA ALA A 235 23.75 1.89 10.02
C ALA A 235 24.06 1.96 8.52
N PRO A 236 24.99 1.14 8.01
CA PRO A 236 25.27 1.09 6.59
C PRO A 236 23.95 0.87 5.82
N ASP A 237 23.85 1.40 4.61
CA ASP A 237 22.71 1.17 3.75
C ASP A 237 22.52 -0.34 3.48
N PHE A 238 21.39 -0.68 2.89
CA PHE A 238 20.99 -2.07 2.65
C PHE A 238 22.05 -2.87 1.88
N GLN A 239 22.69 -2.25 0.89
CA GLN A 239 23.75 -2.87 0.08
C GLN A 239 24.98 -3.17 0.95
N THR A 240 25.38 -2.22 1.77
CA THR A 240 26.55 -2.31 2.64
C THR A 240 26.38 -3.37 3.75
N LEU A 241 25.20 -3.54 4.34
CA LEU A 241 24.93 -4.60 5.33
C LEU A 241 24.97 -6.00 4.70
N SER A 242 24.33 -6.14 3.54
CA SER A 242 24.38 -7.39 2.78
C SER A 242 25.82 -7.72 2.36
N ASP A 243 26.58 -6.72 1.88
CA ASP A 243 27.95 -6.88 1.39
C ASP A 243 28.97 -7.08 2.52
N ILE A 244 28.78 -6.46 3.68
CA ILE A 244 29.61 -6.68 4.87
C ILE A 244 29.45 -8.13 5.38
N LEU A 245 28.24 -8.66 5.37
CA LEU A 245 27.98 -10.06 5.77
C LEU A 245 28.48 -11.05 4.71
N ILE A 246 28.42 -10.66 3.42
CA ILE A 246 28.96 -11.45 2.30
C ILE A 246 30.50 -11.51 2.37
N ASN A 247 31.17 -10.39 2.66
CA ASN A 247 32.62 -10.28 2.59
C ASN A 247 33.36 -10.70 3.89
N LYS A 248 32.68 -10.71 5.02
CA LYS A 248 33.27 -11.07 6.33
C LYS A 248 33.03 -12.52 6.73
N GLY A 249 33.25 -13.50 5.90
CA GLY A 249 33.21 -14.95 6.11
C GLY A 249 33.32 -15.56 7.54
N LYS A 250 33.14 -14.77 8.59
CA LYS A 250 33.09 -15.14 10.02
C LYS A 250 32.30 -14.09 10.80
N LEU A 251 31.02 -14.34 11.03
CA LEU A 251 30.31 -13.81 12.18
C LEU A 251 29.52 -14.97 12.77
N THR A 252 30.15 -15.74 13.63
CA THR A 252 29.47 -16.44 14.72
C THR A 252 29.36 -15.43 15.86
N PRO A 253 28.22 -14.80 16.11
CA PRO A 253 28.02 -14.14 17.39
C PRO A 253 27.97 -15.25 18.44
N ASN A 254 28.64 -15.10 19.56
CA ASN A 254 28.38 -15.86 20.79
C ASN A 254 26.94 -15.51 21.22
N LEU A 255 25.95 -16.15 20.60
CA LEU A 255 24.59 -16.22 21.11
C LEU A 255 24.62 -17.29 22.22
N PRO A 256 24.09 -17.01 23.42
CA PRO A 256 23.86 -18.07 24.39
C PRO A 256 23.02 -19.16 23.72
N GLU A 257 23.40 -20.42 23.89
CA GLU A 257 22.60 -21.54 23.41
C GLU A 257 21.17 -21.38 23.89
N LEU A 258 20.29 -20.99 22.95
CA LEU A 258 18.85 -21.03 23.15
C LEU A 258 18.47 -22.52 23.12
N THR A 259 18.49 -23.16 24.28
CA THR A 259 17.89 -24.47 24.45
C THR A 259 16.43 -24.33 24.01
N MET A 260 16.11 -24.97 22.90
CA MET A 260 14.73 -25.14 22.43
C MET A 260 13.92 -25.76 23.55
N ALA A 261 13.02 -24.98 24.14
CA ALA A 261 12.00 -25.55 25.00
C ALA A 261 11.21 -26.59 24.18
N PRO A 262 10.94 -27.79 24.72
CA PRO A 262 10.16 -28.77 24.00
C PRO A 262 8.81 -28.15 23.64
N ARG A 263 8.36 -28.43 22.44
CA ARG A 263 7.06 -28.04 21.82
C ARG A 263 5.96 -28.30 22.85
N ALA A 264 5.68 -27.34 23.72
CA ALA A 264 4.48 -27.36 24.52
C ALA A 264 3.33 -27.20 23.51
N ALA A 265 2.49 -28.23 23.49
CA ALA A 265 1.23 -28.19 22.77
C ALA A 265 0.58 -26.85 23.09
N ILE A 266 0.26 -26.08 22.05
CA ILE A 266 -0.57 -24.87 22.18
C ILE A 266 -1.88 -25.40 22.78
N GLY A 267 -2.02 -25.19 24.09
CA GLY A 267 -3.22 -25.58 24.80
C GLY A 267 -4.39 -24.87 24.14
N GLU A 268 -5.43 -25.64 23.87
CA GLU A 268 -6.73 -25.13 23.49
C GLU A 268 -7.08 -23.98 24.43
N ILE A 269 -7.02 -22.77 23.94
CA ILE A 269 -7.55 -21.61 24.64
C ILE A 269 -9.06 -21.76 24.53
N SER A 270 -9.65 -22.42 25.51
CA SER A 270 -11.08 -22.46 25.73
C SER A 270 -11.55 -21.03 25.96
N SER A 271 -12.23 -20.48 24.96
CA SER A 271 -13.01 -19.26 25.08
C SER A 271 -13.98 -19.42 26.26
N PRO A 272 -14.08 -18.46 27.19
CA PRO A 272 -15.13 -18.51 28.19
C PRO A 272 -16.49 -18.38 27.46
N LEU A 273 -17.30 -19.42 27.58
CA LEU A 273 -18.72 -19.44 27.21
C LEU A 273 -19.41 -18.33 28.00
N VAL A 274 -19.68 -17.21 27.37
CA VAL A 274 -20.64 -16.24 27.88
C VAL A 274 -22.02 -16.79 27.54
N ASN A 275 -22.63 -17.45 28.52
CA ASN A 275 -24.05 -17.74 28.54
C ASN A 275 -24.80 -16.41 28.68
N ASN A 276 -25.37 -15.92 27.59
CA ASN A 276 -26.41 -14.90 27.63
C ASN A 276 -27.67 -15.45 26.98
N ASN A 277 -28.43 -16.20 27.77
CA ASN A 277 -29.88 -16.27 27.61
C ASN A 277 -30.49 -14.96 28.12
N SER A 278 -30.81 -14.05 27.24
CA SER A 278 -31.90 -13.08 27.44
C SER A 278 -32.39 -12.65 26.07
N GLU A 279 -33.44 -13.32 25.63
CA GLU A 279 -34.35 -12.82 24.62
C GLU A 279 -34.91 -11.48 25.11
N LYS A 280 -34.45 -10.37 24.51
CA LYS A 280 -35.20 -9.11 24.45
C LYS A 280 -35.15 -8.62 23.04
N GLY A 281 -36.35 -8.55 22.45
CA GLY A 281 -36.61 -8.16 21.10
C GLY A 281 -35.95 -6.82 20.73
N LEU A 282 -35.36 -6.80 19.56
CA LEU A 282 -34.94 -5.60 18.87
C LEU A 282 -36.19 -4.72 18.60
N PRO A 283 -36.16 -3.43 18.89
CA PRO A 283 -37.23 -2.54 18.43
C PRO A 283 -37.19 -2.44 16.92
N ALA A 284 -38.37 -2.58 16.30
CA ALA A 284 -38.58 -2.37 14.89
C ALA A 284 -38.11 -0.96 14.49
N HIS A 285 -37.31 -0.89 13.43
CA HIS A 285 -36.99 0.38 12.77
C HIS A 285 -38.28 0.99 12.23
N PRO A 286 -38.56 2.28 12.45
CA PRO A 286 -39.64 2.96 11.78
C PRO A 286 -39.33 2.98 10.27
N GLU A 287 -40.31 2.58 9.46
CA GLU A 287 -40.34 2.80 8.02
C GLU A 287 -40.31 4.31 7.79
N GLU A 288 -39.17 4.84 7.39
CA GLU A 288 -39.10 6.18 6.81
C GLU A 288 -39.76 6.11 5.42
N ASN A 289 -40.94 6.69 5.31
CA ASN A 289 -41.59 6.98 4.07
C ASN A 289 -40.65 7.78 3.15
N ALA A 290 -40.13 7.15 2.12
CA ALA A 290 -39.47 7.85 1.03
C ALA A 290 -40.51 8.77 0.34
N ALA A 291 -40.40 10.06 0.59
CA ALA A 291 -41.08 11.05 -0.20
C ALA A 291 -40.66 10.94 -1.68
N PRO A 292 -41.55 11.11 -2.66
CA PRO A 292 -41.15 11.07 -4.05
C PRO A 292 -40.16 12.20 -4.32
N ILE A 293 -39.06 11.84 -5.01
CA ILE A 293 -38.09 12.81 -5.51
C ILE A 293 -38.86 13.67 -6.53
N GLU A 294 -39.19 14.88 -6.13
CA GLU A 294 -39.72 15.87 -7.05
C GLU A 294 -38.75 16.10 -8.19
N ASN A 295 -39.26 16.12 -9.38
CA ASN A 295 -38.60 16.37 -10.64
C ASN A 295 -37.58 17.50 -10.52
N ILE A 296 -36.28 17.16 -10.70
CA ILE A 296 -35.25 18.15 -10.96
C ILE A 296 -35.69 18.90 -12.21
N ASP A 297 -36.03 20.18 -12.06
CA ASP A 297 -36.37 21.11 -13.12
C ASP A 297 -35.36 20.97 -14.27
N ASN A 298 -35.81 20.39 -15.36
CA ASN A 298 -35.14 20.43 -16.65
C ASN A 298 -35.24 21.84 -17.24
N ASN A 299 -34.66 22.81 -16.55
CA ASN A 299 -34.46 24.11 -17.13
C ASN A 299 -33.27 23.98 -18.10
N PRO A 300 -33.43 24.16 -19.41
CA PRO A 300 -32.32 24.13 -20.34
C PRO A 300 -31.34 25.22 -19.93
N LEU A 301 -30.08 24.81 -19.72
CA LEU A 301 -28.99 25.75 -19.58
C LEU A 301 -29.06 26.79 -20.72
N PRO A 302 -28.82 28.08 -20.44
CA PRO A 302 -28.91 29.13 -21.46
C PRO A 302 -28.02 28.77 -22.64
N GLU A 303 -28.61 28.84 -23.84
CA GLU A 303 -27.95 28.57 -25.13
C GLU A 303 -26.58 29.27 -25.20
N ASN A 304 -25.56 28.50 -25.50
CA ASN A 304 -24.20 28.88 -25.67
C ASN A 304 -24.07 29.99 -26.72
N LYS A 305 -23.95 31.24 -26.29
CA LYS A 305 -23.49 32.31 -27.15
C LYS A 305 -22.06 32.08 -27.54
N ALA A 306 -21.79 32.06 -28.83
CA ALA A 306 -20.52 31.82 -29.48
C ALA A 306 -19.31 32.50 -28.80
N THR A 307 -18.23 31.70 -28.59
CA THR A 307 -16.81 32.06 -28.60
C THR A 307 -16.43 33.46 -28.12
N GLU A 308 -16.58 33.76 -26.83
CA GLU A 308 -15.79 34.82 -26.22
C GLU A 308 -14.43 34.26 -25.76
N SER A 309 -13.35 34.78 -26.31
CA SER A 309 -11.99 34.52 -25.80
C SER A 309 -11.90 35.12 -24.40
N ILE A 310 -11.44 34.29 -23.39
CA ILE A 310 -11.24 34.81 -22.05
C ILE A 310 -10.06 35.80 -22.08
N SER A 311 -10.33 37.06 -21.79
CA SER A 311 -9.30 38.13 -21.71
C SER A 311 -8.63 38.17 -20.33
N SER A 312 -9.30 37.75 -19.27
CA SER A 312 -8.78 37.76 -17.88
C SER A 312 -9.42 36.69 -17.00
N ILE A 313 -8.72 36.31 -15.93
CA ILE A 313 -9.19 35.38 -14.91
C ILE A 313 -9.04 36.02 -13.54
N SER A 314 -10.07 35.94 -12.69
CA SER A 314 -10.02 36.43 -11.32
C SER A 314 -9.18 35.49 -10.45
N CYS A 315 -8.21 36.06 -9.77
CA CYS A 315 -7.33 35.35 -8.84
C CYS A 315 -7.19 36.17 -7.55
N GLU A 316 -7.34 35.51 -6.41
CA GLU A 316 -7.22 36.14 -5.07
C GLU A 316 -6.06 35.52 -4.29
N ARG A 317 -5.28 36.36 -3.62
CA ARG A 317 -4.26 35.91 -2.67
C ARG A 317 -4.91 35.62 -1.33
N LEU A 318 -4.68 34.43 -0.80
CA LEU A 318 -5.14 34.04 0.53
C LEU A 318 -4.17 34.47 1.64
N ARG A 319 -2.95 34.86 1.26
CA ARG A 319 -1.92 35.40 2.15
C ARG A 319 -1.06 36.45 1.41
N PRO A 320 -0.53 37.47 2.10
CA PRO A 320 0.23 38.56 1.47
C PRO A 320 1.50 38.08 0.71
N SER A 321 2.13 37.02 1.20
CA SER A 321 3.35 36.43 0.61
C SER A 321 3.09 35.63 -0.66
N ALA A 322 1.84 35.25 -0.96
CA ALA A 322 1.52 34.48 -2.14
C ALA A 322 1.78 35.27 -3.43
N LYS A 323 2.31 34.61 -4.45
CA LYS A 323 2.53 35.19 -5.78
C LYS A 323 1.38 34.84 -6.70
N LEU A 324 0.85 35.82 -7.43
CA LEU A 324 -0.10 35.57 -8.51
C LEU A 324 0.56 34.76 -9.63
N PRO A 325 -0.18 33.90 -10.33
CA PRO A 325 0.34 33.17 -11.48
C PRO A 325 0.80 34.13 -12.59
N THR A 326 1.92 33.82 -13.21
CA THR A 326 2.48 34.69 -14.28
C THR A 326 2.87 33.87 -15.51
N ARG A 327 2.97 34.56 -16.67
CA ARG A 327 3.65 34.07 -17.87
C ARG A 327 4.98 34.79 -18.02
N VAL A 328 6.00 34.09 -18.48
CA VAL A 328 7.29 34.72 -18.82
C VAL A 328 7.15 35.45 -20.15
N HIS A 329 6.51 34.80 -21.14
CA HIS A 329 6.21 35.40 -22.43
C HIS A 329 4.69 35.45 -22.62
N ALA A 330 4.18 36.47 -23.28
CA ALA A 330 2.73 36.62 -23.48
C ALA A 330 2.09 35.44 -24.26
N SER A 331 2.87 34.76 -25.08
CA SER A 331 2.46 33.59 -25.88
C SER A 331 2.55 32.28 -25.15
N ASP A 332 3.09 32.24 -23.92
CA ASP A 332 3.19 30.99 -23.16
C ASP A 332 1.79 30.46 -22.83
N ALA A 333 1.57 29.16 -23.05
CA ALA A 333 0.28 28.52 -22.74
C ALA A 333 0.03 28.46 -21.23
N GLY A 334 1.08 28.17 -20.44
CA GLY A 334 0.99 27.94 -18.99
C GLY A 334 1.20 29.20 -18.16
N LEU A 335 0.46 29.32 -17.09
CA LEU A 335 0.68 30.26 -16.00
C LEU A 335 1.56 29.60 -14.93
N ASP A 336 2.71 30.13 -14.60
CA ASP A 336 3.56 29.61 -13.54
C ASP A 336 2.88 29.72 -12.18
N LEU A 337 2.83 28.59 -11.44
CA LEU A 337 2.38 28.50 -10.05
C LEU A 337 3.58 28.49 -9.11
N TYR A 338 3.47 29.17 -7.98
CA TYR A 338 4.54 29.38 -7.02
C TYR A 338 4.22 28.72 -5.67
N ALA A 339 5.24 28.18 -5.01
CA ALA A 339 5.12 27.75 -3.62
C ALA A 339 4.91 28.97 -2.71
N ALA A 340 3.94 28.89 -1.78
CA ALA A 340 3.66 29.97 -0.84
C ALA A 340 4.55 29.93 0.42
N GLU A 341 5.21 28.82 0.66
CA GLU A 341 6.07 28.54 1.81
C GLU A 341 7.12 27.48 1.46
N ASP A 342 8.10 27.28 2.34
CA ASP A 342 9.16 26.28 2.14
C ASP A 342 8.63 24.87 2.37
N TYR A 343 9.09 23.93 1.56
CA TYR A 343 8.79 22.49 1.70
C TYR A 343 10.07 21.67 1.57
N SER A 344 10.15 20.60 2.36
CA SER A 344 11.18 19.57 2.20
C SER A 344 10.48 18.26 1.86
N ILE A 345 10.68 17.76 0.64
CA ILE A 345 10.05 16.55 0.13
C ILE A 345 11.09 15.43 0.12
N PRO A 346 10.91 14.41 0.96
CA PRO A 346 11.85 13.28 1.00
C PRO A 346 12.00 12.60 -0.36
N ALA A 347 13.10 11.86 -0.52
CA ALA A 347 13.28 10.93 -1.62
C ALA A 347 12.03 10.06 -1.78
N TYR A 348 11.51 9.95 -2.99
CA TYR A 348 10.26 9.23 -3.31
C TYR A 348 9.02 9.71 -2.54
N GLY A 349 9.12 10.84 -1.85
CA GLY A 349 8.05 11.44 -1.06
C GLY A 349 7.02 12.18 -1.91
N GLN A 350 5.95 12.64 -1.28
CA GLN A 350 4.88 13.42 -1.89
C GLN A 350 4.41 14.49 -0.91
N ALA A 351 4.09 15.68 -1.43
CA ALA A 351 3.51 16.77 -0.65
C ALA A 351 2.43 17.50 -1.46
N ALA A 352 1.43 18.05 -0.78
CA ALA A 352 0.48 18.98 -1.35
C ALA A 352 0.96 20.41 -1.03
N ILE A 353 1.61 21.04 -2.00
CA ILE A 353 2.26 22.35 -1.83
C ILE A 353 1.22 23.45 -1.95
N SER A 354 1.14 24.30 -0.95
CA SER A 354 0.29 25.48 -0.93
C SER A 354 0.80 26.52 -1.92
N THR A 355 -0.08 27.06 -2.76
CA THR A 355 0.24 28.23 -3.60
C THR A 355 -0.22 29.54 -2.98
N GLY A 356 -1.06 29.48 -1.94
CA GLY A 356 -1.62 30.63 -1.27
C GLY A 356 -2.58 31.46 -2.13
N ILE A 357 -3.11 30.88 -3.21
CA ILE A 357 -4.09 31.55 -4.08
C ILE A 357 -5.33 30.70 -4.29
N LYS A 358 -6.44 31.35 -4.62
CA LYS A 358 -7.63 30.75 -5.20
C LYS A 358 -7.95 31.45 -6.53
N MET A 359 -8.64 30.75 -7.43
CA MET A 359 -8.90 31.26 -8.79
C MET A 359 -10.32 30.90 -9.20
N ALA A 360 -10.99 31.81 -9.90
CA ALA A 360 -12.31 31.56 -10.47
C ALA A 360 -12.16 31.17 -11.94
N ILE A 361 -12.11 29.86 -12.21
CA ILE A 361 -12.14 29.34 -13.57
C ILE A 361 -13.52 29.62 -14.17
N PRO A 362 -13.65 30.22 -15.38
CA PRO A 362 -14.91 30.46 -16.03
C PRO A 362 -15.64 29.17 -16.40
N LEU A 363 -16.99 29.21 -16.45
CA LEU A 363 -17.79 28.11 -16.97
C LEU A 363 -17.41 27.79 -18.45
N GLY A 364 -17.40 26.51 -18.78
CA GLY A 364 -16.94 25.99 -20.07
C GLY A 364 -15.42 25.89 -20.18
N PHE A 365 -14.68 26.11 -19.08
CA PHE A 365 -13.24 25.94 -19.02
C PHE A 365 -12.83 25.12 -17.79
N VAL A 366 -11.63 24.57 -17.86
CA VAL A 366 -10.97 23.85 -16.79
C VAL A 366 -9.57 24.42 -16.58
N GLY A 367 -9.11 24.46 -15.34
CA GLY A 367 -7.71 24.69 -15.02
C GLY A 367 -6.97 23.35 -14.92
N LEU A 368 -5.89 23.18 -15.68
CA LEU A 368 -5.08 21.98 -15.67
C LEU A 368 -3.68 22.31 -15.14
N ILE A 369 -3.31 21.67 -14.04
CA ILE A 369 -1.97 21.77 -13.47
C ILE A 369 -1.04 20.77 -14.18
N TRP A 370 0.03 21.28 -14.78
CA TRP A 370 1.03 20.51 -15.50
C TRP A 370 2.44 20.70 -14.93
N ASP A 371 3.28 19.71 -15.20
CA ASP A 371 4.70 19.77 -14.80
C ASP A 371 5.42 20.94 -15.46
N LYS A 372 6.40 21.49 -14.75
CA LYS A 372 7.44 22.31 -15.37
C LYS A 372 8.54 21.41 -15.92
N SER A 373 8.91 21.60 -17.19
CA SER A 373 9.90 20.75 -17.87
C SER A 373 11.22 20.63 -17.10
N GLY A 374 11.71 21.75 -16.52
CA GLY A 374 12.94 21.74 -15.72
C GLY A 374 12.83 20.87 -14.46
N LEU A 375 11.68 20.84 -13.79
CA LEU A 375 11.44 20.00 -12.62
C LEU A 375 11.19 18.55 -13.04
N ALA A 376 10.42 18.33 -14.11
CA ALA A 376 10.18 17.00 -14.65
C ALA A 376 11.50 16.29 -15.04
N ASN A 377 12.44 17.01 -15.64
CA ASN A 377 13.77 16.49 -15.98
C ASN A 377 14.63 16.15 -14.74
N GLN A 378 14.31 16.71 -13.58
CA GLN A 378 14.95 16.40 -12.30
C GLN A 378 14.22 15.28 -11.53
N GLY A 379 13.24 14.61 -12.13
CA GLY A 379 12.49 13.53 -11.50
C GLY A 379 11.30 13.98 -10.66
N PHE A 380 10.70 15.15 -10.96
CA PHE A 380 9.52 15.62 -10.23
C PHE A 380 8.27 15.57 -11.09
N LYS A 381 7.16 15.14 -10.46
CA LYS A 381 5.88 14.94 -11.13
C LYS A 381 4.73 15.58 -10.35
N THR A 382 3.88 16.35 -11.03
CA THR A 382 2.60 16.77 -10.49
C THR A 382 1.59 15.61 -10.57
N MET A 383 0.81 15.43 -9.51
CA MET A 383 -0.19 14.38 -9.37
C MET A 383 -1.57 15.00 -9.23
N GLY A 384 -2.54 14.54 -10.04
CA GLY A 384 -3.83 15.19 -10.12
C GLY A 384 -3.74 16.50 -10.90
N GLY A 385 -4.60 17.46 -10.65
CA GLY A 385 -4.44 18.80 -11.23
C GLY A 385 -5.60 19.29 -12.07
N VAL A 386 -6.78 18.72 -11.95
CA VAL A 386 -8.01 19.28 -12.54
C VAL A 386 -8.61 20.28 -11.55
N ILE A 387 -8.78 21.52 -11.98
CA ILE A 387 -9.42 22.60 -11.23
C ILE A 387 -10.71 22.96 -11.93
N ASP A 388 -11.81 22.54 -11.33
CA ASP A 388 -13.15 22.74 -11.89
C ASP A 388 -13.60 24.21 -11.83
N ALA A 389 -14.49 24.59 -12.76
CA ALA A 389 -15.05 25.94 -12.80
C ALA A 389 -15.83 26.31 -11.52
N SER A 390 -16.38 25.33 -10.79
CA SER A 390 -17.08 25.53 -9.51
C SER A 390 -16.16 25.58 -8.30
N TYR A 391 -14.88 25.21 -8.42
CA TYR A 391 -13.93 25.20 -7.28
C TYR A 391 -13.55 26.61 -6.85
N ARG A 392 -13.59 26.86 -5.54
CA ARG A 392 -13.26 28.16 -4.92
C ARG A 392 -12.29 28.05 -3.76
N GLY A 393 -11.71 26.85 -3.55
CA GLY A 393 -10.69 26.64 -2.54
C GLY A 393 -9.29 27.06 -3.01
N GLU A 394 -8.33 26.91 -2.11
CA GLU A 394 -6.92 27.14 -2.43
C GLU A 394 -6.43 26.14 -3.49
N ILE A 395 -5.77 26.64 -4.52
CA ILE A 395 -5.06 25.81 -5.49
C ILE A 395 -3.80 25.23 -4.83
N LYS A 396 -3.73 23.90 -4.72
CA LYS A 396 -2.54 23.20 -4.21
C LYS A 396 -1.97 22.32 -5.31
N VAL A 397 -0.65 22.31 -5.39
CA VAL A 397 0.08 21.43 -6.30
C VAL A 397 0.46 20.15 -5.54
N VAL A 398 -0.12 19.03 -5.90
CA VAL A 398 0.33 17.72 -5.39
C VAL A 398 1.59 17.34 -6.15
N PHE A 399 2.71 17.28 -5.43
CA PHE A 399 4.03 17.15 -6.01
C PHE A 399 4.69 15.85 -5.54
N LYS A 400 5.14 15.04 -6.47
CA LYS A 400 5.83 13.77 -6.22
C LYS A 400 7.31 13.93 -6.57
N ASN A 401 8.18 13.67 -5.60
CA ASN A 401 9.60 13.51 -5.80
C ASN A 401 9.88 12.06 -6.23
N LEU A 402 10.40 11.84 -7.43
CA LEU A 402 10.78 10.54 -7.97
C LEU A 402 12.30 10.31 -7.86
N SER A 403 13.05 11.27 -7.32
CA SER A 403 14.51 11.17 -7.14
C SER A 403 14.88 10.47 -5.82
N GLU A 404 16.13 10.07 -5.72
CA GLU A 404 16.72 9.44 -4.52
C GLU A 404 17.10 10.45 -3.44
N ASP A 405 17.07 11.74 -3.76
CA ASP A 405 17.47 12.82 -2.87
C ASP A 405 16.27 13.56 -2.27
N ILE A 406 16.48 14.21 -1.14
CA ILE A 406 15.52 15.16 -0.59
C ILE A 406 15.49 16.40 -1.48
N TYR A 407 14.30 16.84 -1.86
CA TYR A 407 14.12 18.08 -2.59
C TYR A 407 13.54 19.19 -1.71
N ASN A 408 14.26 20.30 -1.63
CA ASN A 408 13.81 21.48 -0.91
C ASN A 408 13.24 22.50 -1.91
N ILE A 409 12.03 22.95 -1.61
CA ILE A 409 11.32 23.98 -2.35
C ILE A 409 11.31 25.22 -1.47
N GLU A 410 11.75 26.35 -2.01
CA GLU A 410 11.72 27.65 -1.34
C GLU A 410 10.42 28.39 -1.63
N ALA A 411 9.98 29.21 -0.69
CA ALA A 411 8.83 30.10 -0.88
C ALA A 411 9.06 31.01 -2.09
N GLY A 412 8.09 31.06 -2.99
CA GLY A 412 8.18 31.82 -4.24
C GLY A 412 8.90 31.12 -5.39
N GLN A 413 9.32 29.86 -5.22
CA GLN A 413 9.82 29.02 -6.30
C GLN A 413 8.68 28.60 -7.22
N LYS A 414 8.93 28.55 -8.54
CA LYS A 414 7.99 28.02 -9.54
C LYS A 414 7.94 26.49 -9.44
N ILE A 415 6.76 25.94 -9.18
CA ILE A 415 6.59 24.50 -8.91
C ILE A 415 5.79 23.76 -9.98
N ALA A 416 4.90 24.45 -10.69
CA ALA A 416 4.05 23.88 -11.73
C ALA A 416 3.62 24.97 -12.70
N GLN A 417 2.87 24.58 -13.73
CA GLN A 417 2.19 25.52 -14.63
C GLN A 417 0.72 25.18 -14.72
N LEU A 418 -0.13 26.21 -14.82
CA LEU A 418 -1.58 26.09 -14.95
C LEU A 418 -1.99 26.48 -16.37
N LEU A 419 -2.65 25.58 -17.08
CA LEU A 419 -3.30 25.83 -18.37
C LEU A 419 -4.78 26.07 -18.16
N ILE A 420 -5.37 27.00 -18.90
CA ILE A 420 -6.82 27.19 -18.94
C ILE A 420 -7.30 26.69 -20.29
N GLN A 421 -8.06 25.61 -20.26
CA GLN A 421 -8.53 24.91 -21.46
C GLN A 421 -10.05 24.92 -21.53
N LYS A 422 -10.59 25.18 -22.74
CA LYS A 422 -12.01 25.04 -23.01
C LYS A 422 -12.38 23.55 -22.99
N ILE A 423 -13.54 23.23 -22.42
CA ILE A 423 -14.04 21.87 -22.31
C ILE A 423 -15.52 21.78 -22.72
N GLU A 424 -15.93 20.61 -23.17
CA GLU A 424 -17.32 20.22 -23.31
C GLU A 424 -17.74 19.39 -22.09
N THR A 425 -18.95 19.57 -21.61
CA THR A 425 -19.53 18.85 -20.46
C THR A 425 -20.82 18.14 -20.88
N PRO A 426 -20.74 17.16 -21.79
CA PRO A 426 -21.93 16.42 -22.27
C PRO A 426 -22.55 15.61 -21.15
N SER A 427 -23.87 15.44 -21.20
CA SER A 427 -24.56 14.50 -20.33
C SER A 427 -24.17 13.05 -20.68
N VAL A 428 -23.99 12.23 -19.67
CA VAL A 428 -23.77 10.79 -19.85
C VAL A 428 -25.11 10.09 -19.88
N ILE A 429 -25.39 9.36 -20.96
CA ILE A 429 -26.58 8.50 -21.10
C ILE A 429 -26.13 7.06 -21.27
N GLU A 430 -26.75 6.15 -20.53
CA GLU A 430 -26.51 4.73 -20.68
C GLU A 430 -27.20 4.23 -21.96
N THR A 431 -26.39 3.75 -22.91
CA THR A 431 -26.88 3.14 -24.15
C THR A 431 -25.90 2.10 -24.64
N LYS A 432 -26.37 1.18 -25.48
CA LYS A 432 -25.49 0.24 -26.18
C LYS A 432 -24.68 1.02 -27.22
N ILE A 433 -23.35 0.84 -27.16
CA ILE A 433 -22.41 1.39 -28.15
C ILE A 433 -22.21 0.31 -29.22
N GLU A 434 -22.41 0.66 -30.49
CA GLU A 434 -22.13 -0.25 -31.59
C GLU A 434 -20.64 -0.24 -31.94
N ASP A 435 -20.07 -1.45 -32.21
CA ASP A 435 -18.62 -1.67 -32.44
C ASP A 435 -18.22 -1.30 -33.90
N GLU A 436 -18.66 -0.16 -34.41
CA GLU A 436 -18.35 0.29 -35.79
C GLU A 436 -17.04 1.12 -35.88
N ALA A 437 -16.25 1.24 -34.76
CA ALA A 437 -15.03 2.00 -34.79
C ALA A 437 -13.88 1.21 -35.40
N GLU A 438 -13.09 1.84 -36.28
CA GLU A 438 -11.89 1.21 -36.94
C GLU A 438 -10.91 0.60 -35.94
N ARG A 439 -10.81 1.16 -34.75
CA ARG A 439 -9.93 0.66 -33.67
C ARG A 439 -10.59 -0.42 -32.80
N GLY A 440 -11.92 -0.46 -32.72
CA GLY A 440 -12.70 -1.40 -31.88
C GLY A 440 -12.26 -1.36 -30.41
N ASP A 441 -12.14 -2.53 -29.81
CA ASP A 441 -11.70 -2.74 -28.42
C ASP A 441 -10.17 -2.77 -28.22
N LYS A 442 -9.40 -2.61 -29.31
CA LYS A 442 -7.94 -2.65 -29.26
C LYS A 442 -7.38 -1.43 -28.51
N GLY A 443 -6.94 -1.68 -27.27
CA GLY A 443 -6.36 -0.69 -26.37
C GLY A 443 -4.87 -0.43 -26.59
N PHE A 444 -4.09 -0.53 -25.52
CA PHE A 444 -2.67 -0.20 -25.49
C PHE A 444 -1.84 -0.98 -26.52
N GLY A 445 -1.04 -0.25 -27.31
CA GLY A 445 -0.13 -0.85 -28.31
C GLY A 445 -0.76 -1.11 -29.67
N SER A 446 -2.05 -0.79 -29.90
CA SER A 446 -2.75 -1.02 -31.17
C SER A 446 -2.17 -0.24 -32.36
N SER A 447 -1.43 0.86 -32.11
CA SER A 447 -0.77 1.67 -33.13
C SER A 447 0.67 1.22 -33.46
N GLY A 448 1.15 0.13 -32.83
CA GLY A 448 2.52 -0.36 -33.01
C GLY A 448 3.58 0.46 -32.26
N LEU A 449 4.82 -0.02 -32.31
CA LEU A 449 5.99 0.68 -31.74
C LEU A 449 6.74 1.53 -32.78
N TYR A 450 6.43 1.35 -34.09
CA TYR A 450 7.05 2.06 -35.22
C TYR A 450 6.01 2.36 -36.29
#